data_b0ae3a321ed8762cbb8fee68b5c44442
#
_entry.id   b0ae3a321ed8762cbb8fee68b5c44442
#
_cell.length_a   1.000
_cell.length_b   1.000
_cell.length_c   1.000
_cell.angle_alpha   90.00
_cell.angle_beta   90.00
_cell.angle_gamma   90.00
#
_symmetry.space_group_name_H-M   'P 1'
#
loop_
_entity.id
_entity.type
_entity.pdbx_description
1 polymer ?
#
loop_
_entity_poly.entity_id
_entity_poly.type
_entity_poly.pdbx_seq_one_letter_code
_entity_poly.pdbx_strand_id
1 'polypeptide(L)'
;MNACRRNITPWRLRSRTLELGRRTLIMGVVNITPDSFSDGGRFLDPEAAVAHALELLDEGADLLDLGAESTRPGSRAGGAAGSEYARAVHPTDEDLSLPPQEAKTTSWGPRLLGTPAVSSEEEQARLLPVLEGILRARPEAIASVDTYKTATARAALAAGAEIVNDVSGFQWDPGIAAVCAEFKAGVVLMHTRGRPGEWRAQPQLPPDELLATVRAGLTASLAAAAQAGIPPESIVLDPGYGFGKRLAENYALLARQAELLSLGRPLLAGLSRKSFLGHTLAPLFGGNDAPIEAREPASLAALAAAILHGTSIVRVHAVRPAVETALIADAVLAAARGGPM
;
A
#
# COMPACT_ATOMS: atom_id res chain seq x y z
N MET A 1 -5.90 -0.95 -28.00
CA MET A 1 -5.28 -0.39 -26.76
C MET A 1 -3.80 -0.18 -27.08
N ASN A 2 -3.31 1.07 -27.09
CA ASN A 2 -1.87 1.30 -27.20
C ASN A 2 -1.23 0.82 -25.91
N ALA A 3 -0.32 -0.18 -25.99
CA ALA A 3 0.42 -0.66 -24.83
C ALA A 3 1.15 0.53 -24.19
N CYS A 4 0.92 0.74 -22.91
CA CYS A 4 1.52 1.86 -22.18
C CYS A 4 3.04 1.66 -22.10
N ARG A 5 3.81 2.63 -22.65
CA ARG A 5 5.27 2.59 -22.56
C ARG A 5 5.70 3.02 -21.17
N ARG A 6 6.22 2.09 -20.36
CA ARG A 6 7.02 2.45 -19.19
C ARG A 6 8.36 3.01 -19.66
N ASN A 7 8.70 4.20 -19.19
CA ASN A 7 10.04 4.75 -19.43
C ASN A 7 11.02 4.06 -18.49
N ILE A 8 12.22 3.78 -19.01
CA ILE A 8 13.33 3.34 -18.15
C ILE A 8 13.78 4.57 -17.38
N THR A 9 13.70 4.51 -16.05
CA THR A 9 14.06 5.61 -15.16
C THR A 9 14.85 5.10 -13.97
N PRO A 10 15.88 5.85 -13.51
CA PRO A 10 16.55 5.53 -12.26
C PRO A 10 15.62 5.82 -11.09
N TRP A 11 15.63 4.97 -10.08
CA TRP A 11 15.08 5.23 -8.76
C TRP A 11 16.23 5.24 -7.76
N ARG A 12 16.57 6.43 -7.32
CA ARG A 12 17.66 6.66 -6.41
C ARG A 12 17.21 6.40 -4.98
N LEU A 13 17.84 5.45 -4.35
CA LEU A 13 17.67 5.10 -2.95
C LEU A 13 18.81 5.71 -2.12
N ARG A 14 18.81 5.42 -0.83
CA ARG A 14 19.80 5.93 0.12
C ARG A 14 21.24 5.50 -0.24
N SER A 15 21.47 4.23 -0.55
CA SER A 15 22.81 3.68 -0.82
C SER A 15 23.02 3.22 -2.26
N ARG A 16 21.96 3.08 -3.04
CA ARG A 16 22.00 2.51 -4.39
C ARG A 16 20.97 3.14 -5.33
N THR A 17 21.03 2.77 -6.58
CA THR A 17 20.05 3.18 -7.60
C THR A 17 19.47 1.93 -8.27
N LEU A 18 18.15 1.85 -8.37
CA LEU A 18 17.45 0.82 -9.11
C LEU A 18 17.03 1.35 -10.48
N GLU A 19 16.99 0.47 -11.47
CA GLU A 19 16.44 0.79 -12.78
C GLU A 19 14.98 0.32 -12.84
N LEU A 20 14.04 1.26 -12.98
CA LEU A 20 12.62 0.98 -13.14
C LEU A 20 12.21 1.00 -14.61
N GLY A 21 11.15 0.21 -14.96
CA GLY A 21 10.53 0.23 -16.28
C GLY A 21 11.05 -0.84 -17.24
N ARG A 22 12.22 -1.45 -17.02
CA ARG A 22 12.71 -2.59 -17.80
C ARG A 22 11.89 -3.83 -17.54
N ARG A 23 11.69 -4.14 -16.26
CA ARG A 23 10.79 -5.16 -15.75
C ARG A 23 9.98 -4.62 -14.58
N THR A 24 8.97 -5.35 -14.18
CA THR A 24 8.23 -5.06 -12.95
C THR A 24 9.04 -5.51 -11.73
N LEU A 25 9.19 -4.62 -10.73
CA LEU A 25 9.76 -4.98 -9.43
C LEU A 25 8.66 -5.46 -8.49
N ILE A 26 9.00 -6.46 -7.67
CA ILE A 26 8.09 -7.06 -6.68
C ILE A 26 8.47 -6.56 -5.29
N MET A 27 7.54 -5.87 -4.62
CA MET A 27 7.67 -5.41 -3.24
C MET A 27 6.83 -6.31 -2.34
N GLY A 28 7.48 -7.17 -1.57
CA GLY A 28 6.84 -8.08 -0.62
C GLY A 28 6.44 -7.38 0.66
N VAL A 29 5.20 -7.60 1.12
CA VAL A 29 4.65 -6.99 2.34
C VAL A 29 4.99 -7.81 3.57
N VAL A 30 5.65 -7.19 4.55
CA VAL A 30 5.91 -7.78 5.87
C VAL A 30 5.08 -7.03 6.91
N ASN A 31 3.91 -7.60 7.27
CA ASN A 31 3.05 -7.01 8.30
C ASN A 31 3.55 -7.40 9.70
N ILE A 32 4.01 -6.43 10.47
CA ILE A 32 4.52 -6.60 11.85
C ILE A 32 3.44 -6.12 12.82
N THR A 33 2.25 -6.73 12.76
CA THR A 33 1.13 -6.39 13.64
C THR A 33 0.82 -7.55 14.58
N PRO A 34 0.24 -7.30 15.78
CA PRO A 34 -0.06 -8.35 16.75
C PRO A 34 -0.87 -9.52 16.21
N ASP A 35 -1.69 -9.27 15.18
CA ASP A 35 -2.55 -10.29 14.56
C ASP A 35 -1.82 -11.13 13.49
N SER A 36 -0.60 -10.76 13.12
CA SER A 36 0.10 -11.38 11.98
C SER A 36 1.05 -12.52 12.36
N PHE A 37 1.66 -12.47 13.55
CA PHE A 37 2.72 -13.41 13.98
C PHE A 37 2.59 -13.82 15.46
N SER A 38 1.36 -13.95 16.00
CA SER A 38 1.19 -14.29 17.41
C SER A 38 0.41 -15.60 17.57
N ASP A 39 0.94 -16.52 18.35
CA ASP A 39 0.16 -17.63 18.93
C ASP A 39 -0.76 -17.07 20.04
N GLY A 40 -1.96 -16.65 19.64
CA GLY A 40 -2.98 -16.16 20.57
C GLY A 40 -2.90 -14.68 20.97
N GLY A 41 -2.24 -13.80 20.19
CA GLY A 41 -2.46 -12.33 20.26
C GLY A 41 -1.74 -11.59 21.41
N ARG A 42 -0.70 -12.16 22.04
CA ARG A 42 -0.05 -11.50 23.19
C ARG A 42 1.35 -10.96 22.96
N PHE A 43 2.10 -11.48 22.00
CA PHE A 43 3.45 -11.01 21.67
C PHE A 43 3.72 -11.15 20.19
N LEU A 44 4.27 -10.11 19.57
CA LEU A 44 4.91 -10.18 18.27
C LEU A 44 6.16 -11.04 18.38
N ASP A 45 6.31 -12.00 17.49
CA ASP A 45 7.55 -12.75 17.34
C ASP A 45 8.40 -12.11 16.22
N PRO A 46 9.43 -11.31 16.53
CA PRO A 46 10.29 -10.72 15.51
C PRO A 46 11.02 -11.78 14.68
N GLU A 47 11.32 -12.95 15.23
CA GLU A 47 12.02 -14.02 14.51
C GLU A 47 11.11 -14.63 13.43
N ALA A 48 9.82 -14.82 13.72
CA ALA A 48 8.85 -15.27 12.73
C ALA A 48 8.66 -14.24 11.60
N ALA A 49 8.64 -12.94 11.93
CA ALA A 49 8.56 -11.88 10.94
C ALA A 49 9.82 -11.81 10.05
N VAL A 50 11.00 -12.00 10.63
CA VAL A 50 12.28 -12.11 9.89
C VAL A 50 12.26 -13.33 8.99
N ALA A 51 11.87 -14.51 9.50
CA ALA A 51 11.80 -15.73 8.70
C ALA A 51 10.86 -15.56 7.49
N HIS A 52 9.67 -14.97 7.71
CA HIS A 52 8.74 -14.65 6.62
C HIS A 52 9.34 -13.67 5.61
N ALA A 53 10.04 -12.63 6.05
CA ALA A 53 10.69 -11.68 5.16
C ALA A 53 11.77 -12.36 4.29
N LEU A 54 12.55 -13.28 4.86
CA LEU A 54 13.55 -14.06 4.13
C LEU A 54 12.90 -15.00 3.10
N GLU A 55 11.78 -15.63 3.45
CA GLU A 55 10.99 -16.43 2.52
C GLU A 55 10.51 -15.59 1.32
N LEU A 56 9.97 -14.38 1.55
CA LEU A 56 9.57 -13.49 0.46
C LEU A 56 10.74 -13.14 -0.47
N LEU A 57 11.96 -12.92 0.07
CA LEU A 57 13.16 -12.70 -0.75
C LEU A 57 13.51 -13.95 -1.57
N ASP A 58 13.46 -15.13 -0.97
CA ASP A 58 13.74 -16.41 -1.64
C ASP A 58 12.67 -16.73 -2.71
N GLU A 59 11.43 -16.27 -2.54
CA GLU A 59 10.36 -16.33 -3.54
C GLU A 59 10.55 -15.35 -4.70
N GLY A 60 11.46 -14.39 -4.59
CA GLY A 60 11.81 -13.44 -5.65
C GLY A 60 11.33 -12.00 -5.44
N ALA A 61 11.07 -11.58 -4.19
CA ALA A 61 10.86 -10.16 -3.90
C ALA A 61 12.15 -9.37 -4.16
N ASP A 62 12.01 -8.24 -4.86
CA ASP A 62 13.11 -7.28 -5.07
C ASP A 62 13.29 -6.34 -3.89
N LEU A 63 12.18 -6.07 -3.19
CA LEU A 63 12.06 -5.12 -2.09
C LEU A 63 11.17 -5.74 -1.02
N LEU A 64 11.41 -5.39 0.24
CA LEU A 64 10.51 -5.68 1.35
C LEU A 64 9.91 -4.39 1.87
N ASP A 65 8.61 -4.39 2.20
CA ASP A 65 7.91 -3.24 2.78
C ASP A 65 7.37 -3.60 4.16
N LEU A 66 8.00 -3.05 5.20
CA LEU A 66 7.76 -3.37 6.60
C LEU A 66 6.73 -2.40 7.18
N GLY A 67 5.58 -2.92 7.61
CA GLY A 67 4.51 -2.15 8.24
C GLY A 67 4.19 -2.66 9.64
N ALA A 68 4.28 -1.79 10.65
CA ALA A 68 4.00 -2.13 12.04
C ALA A 68 2.69 -1.51 12.58
N GLU A 69 2.00 -0.74 11.77
CA GLU A 69 0.65 -0.24 12.00
C GLU A 69 -0.29 -0.69 10.87
N SER A 70 -1.47 -1.20 11.23
CA SER A 70 -2.47 -1.53 10.22
C SER A 70 -3.28 -0.29 9.84
N THR A 71 -3.26 0.08 8.57
CA THR A 71 -4.10 1.14 8.00
C THR A 71 -5.43 0.62 7.47
N ARG A 72 -5.81 -0.65 7.77
CA ARG A 72 -7.10 -1.22 7.32
C ARG A 72 -8.27 -0.57 8.07
N PRO A 73 -9.38 -0.25 7.41
CA PRO A 73 -10.60 0.19 8.09
C PRO A 73 -11.06 -0.87 9.09
N GLY A 74 -11.15 -0.51 10.37
CA GLY A 74 -11.62 -1.40 11.44
C GLY A 74 -10.54 -2.24 12.12
N SER A 75 -9.25 -2.11 11.78
CA SER A 75 -8.17 -2.74 12.53
C SER A 75 -8.06 -2.09 13.92
N ARG A 76 -8.06 -2.93 14.97
CA ARG A 76 -7.77 -2.51 16.33
C ARG A 76 -6.27 -2.57 16.54
N ALA A 77 -5.61 -1.45 16.50
CA ALA A 77 -4.26 -1.34 17.04
C ALA A 77 -4.36 -1.43 18.58
N GLY A 78 -3.75 -2.46 19.17
CA GLY A 78 -3.45 -2.57 20.58
C GLY A 78 -4.63 -2.50 21.56
N GLY A 79 -5.51 -3.52 21.59
CA GLY A 79 -6.52 -3.64 22.64
C GLY A 79 -6.98 -5.09 22.77
N ALA A 80 -6.73 -5.68 23.94
CA ALA A 80 -7.14 -7.02 24.29
C ALA A 80 -8.65 -7.21 24.14
N ALA A 81 -9.01 -8.43 23.75
CA ALA A 81 -10.22 -9.15 24.07
C ALA A 81 -11.37 -9.19 23.08
N GLY A 82 -11.76 -10.39 22.83
CA GLY A 82 -13.14 -10.82 22.71
C GLY A 82 -13.57 -11.19 21.30
N SER A 83 -13.56 -12.48 21.08
CA SER A 83 -14.07 -13.20 19.91
C SER A 83 -15.57 -13.01 19.61
N GLU A 84 -16.26 -12.07 20.26
CA GLU A 84 -17.70 -11.85 20.07
C GLU A 84 -18.06 -10.75 19.06
N TYR A 85 -17.11 -9.93 18.60
CA TYR A 85 -17.41 -8.80 17.70
C TYR A 85 -17.21 -9.08 16.20
N ALA A 86 -16.78 -10.28 15.84
CA ALA A 86 -16.60 -10.67 14.43
C ALA A 86 -17.92 -10.96 13.69
N ARG A 87 -19.08 -10.89 14.37
CA ARG A 87 -20.41 -11.18 13.79
C ARG A 87 -21.33 -9.98 13.60
N ALA A 88 -20.90 -8.77 13.91
CA ALA A 88 -21.78 -7.60 13.81
C ALA A 88 -21.35 -6.67 12.68
N VAL A 89 -22.15 -6.67 11.62
CA VAL A 89 -22.46 -5.56 10.71
C VAL A 89 -21.47 -5.29 9.61
N HIS A 90 -21.63 -6.01 8.50
CA HIS A 90 -21.47 -5.41 7.19
C HIS A 90 -22.83 -4.79 6.80
N PRO A 91 -22.99 -3.46 6.71
CA PRO A 91 -24.16 -2.90 6.04
C PRO A 91 -24.09 -3.30 4.57
N THR A 92 -25.16 -3.90 4.05
CA THR A 92 -25.34 -4.13 2.62
C THR A 92 -25.62 -2.79 1.94
N ASP A 93 -25.36 -2.68 0.63
CA ASP A 93 -25.65 -1.46 -0.15
C ASP A 93 -27.13 -1.01 -0.07
N GLU A 94 -28.05 -1.87 0.37
CA GLU A 94 -29.45 -1.53 0.62
C GLU A 94 -29.65 -0.54 1.78
N ASP A 95 -28.72 -0.51 2.76
CA ASP A 95 -28.78 0.43 3.89
C ASP A 95 -28.43 1.88 3.47
N LEU A 96 -27.96 2.08 2.26
CA LEU A 96 -27.55 3.39 1.72
C LEU A 96 -28.65 4.07 0.88
N SER A 97 -29.78 3.40 0.63
CA SER A 97 -30.84 3.89 -0.26
C SER A 97 -32.07 4.46 0.45
N LEU A 98 -32.09 4.49 1.78
CA LEU A 98 -33.20 5.06 2.53
C LEU A 98 -33.01 6.54 2.84
N PRO A 99 -34.06 7.38 2.67
CA PRO A 99 -34.02 8.79 3.08
C PRO A 99 -33.90 8.89 4.62
N PRO A 100 -33.39 10.00 5.15
CA PRO A 100 -33.18 10.18 6.58
C PRO A 100 -34.53 10.18 7.31
N GLN A 101 -34.99 9.04 7.79
CA GLN A 101 -36.02 8.94 8.79
C GLN A 101 -35.34 8.79 10.15
N GLU A 102 -35.88 9.56 11.08
CA GLU A 102 -35.55 9.73 12.48
C GLU A 102 -34.86 8.51 13.13
N ALA A 103 -33.56 8.64 13.33
CA ALA A 103 -32.75 7.67 14.05
C ALA A 103 -33.27 7.60 15.50
N LYS A 104 -33.97 6.52 15.82
CA LYS A 104 -34.17 6.14 17.23
C LYS A 104 -32.78 6.03 17.84
N THR A 105 -32.54 6.84 18.86
CA THR A 105 -31.35 6.86 19.70
C THR A 105 -31.13 5.48 20.34
N THR A 106 -30.47 4.58 19.61
CA THR A 106 -29.75 3.49 20.22
C THR A 106 -28.41 4.08 20.68
N SER A 107 -28.07 3.85 21.93
CA SER A 107 -26.94 4.39 22.66
C SER A 107 -25.58 3.94 22.07
N TRP A 108 -25.31 4.34 20.86
CA TRP A 108 -23.98 4.30 20.28
C TRP A 108 -23.24 5.55 20.77
N GLY A 109 -22.76 5.45 22.00
CA GLY A 109 -21.92 6.50 22.59
C GLY A 109 -20.69 6.78 21.70
N PRO A 110 -19.98 7.90 21.93
CA PRO A 110 -18.87 8.40 21.09
C PRO A 110 -17.62 7.53 21.10
N ARG A 111 -17.73 6.20 21.21
CA ARG A 111 -16.65 5.23 21.29
C ARG A 111 -16.05 4.81 19.94
N LEU A 112 -16.59 5.26 18.82
CA LEU A 112 -16.01 4.95 17.48
C LEU A 112 -15.03 6.02 16.98
N LEU A 113 -14.76 7.07 17.76
CA LEU A 113 -13.81 8.14 17.43
C LEU A 113 -12.48 8.00 18.16
N GLY A 114 -12.03 6.80 18.55
CA GLY A 114 -10.80 6.76 19.34
C GLY A 114 -10.23 5.40 19.63
N THR A 115 -9.91 4.59 18.62
CA THR A 115 -8.73 3.74 18.79
C THR A 115 -7.53 4.66 18.65
N PRO A 116 -6.68 4.85 19.66
CA PRO A 116 -5.48 5.65 19.51
C PRO A 116 -4.64 5.03 18.39
N ALA A 117 -4.17 5.86 17.48
CA ALA A 117 -3.15 5.45 16.51
C ALA A 117 -1.97 4.85 17.29
N VAL A 118 -1.33 3.83 16.73
CA VAL A 118 -0.09 3.26 17.31
C VAL A 118 0.91 4.39 17.50
N SER A 119 1.52 4.54 18.68
CA SER A 119 2.52 5.59 18.89
C SER A 119 3.77 5.32 18.06
N SER A 120 4.60 6.34 17.82
CA SER A 120 5.87 6.16 17.12
C SER A 120 6.80 5.20 17.87
N GLU A 121 6.80 5.24 19.20
CA GLU A 121 7.61 4.37 20.07
C GLU A 121 7.16 2.91 19.94
N GLU A 122 5.86 2.67 19.96
CA GLU A 122 5.29 1.33 19.78
C GLU A 122 5.55 0.78 18.38
N GLU A 123 5.40 1.61 17.35
CA GLU A 123 5.70 1.26 15.97
C GLU A 123 7.18 0.89 15.80
N GLN A 124 8.10 1.70 16.35
CA GLN A 124 9.54 1.44 16.33
C GLN A 124 9.90 0.16 17.11
N ALA A 125 9.31 -0.05 18.27
CA ALA A 125 9.57 -1.26 19.08
C ALA A 125 9.21 -2.56 18.34
N ARG A 126 8.21 -2.51 17.45
CA ARG A 126 7.83 -3.65 16.60
C ARG A 126 8.74 -3.77 15.38
N LEU A 127 9.03 -2.66 14.71
CA LEU A 127 9.65 -2.61 13.40
C LEU A 127 11.17 -2.81 13.44
N LEU A 128 11.87 -2.14 14.36
CA LEU A 128 13.34 -2.10 14.35
C LEU A 128 13.99 -3.48 14.54
N PRO A 129 13.54 -4.33 15.50
CA PRO A 129 14.12 -5.68 15.66
C PRO A 129 13.99 -6.54 14.38
N VAL A 130 12.88 -6.40 13.65
CA VAL A 130 12.65 -7.13 12.40
C VAL A 130 13.56 -6.60 11.30
N LEU A 131 13.63 -5.28 11.12
CA LEU A 131 14.51 -4.64 10.13
C LEU A 131 15.98 -5.03 10.36
N GLU A 132 16.47 -4.94 11.58
CA GLU A 132 17.84 -5.33 11.93
C GLU A 132 18.10 -6.82 11.72
N GLY A 133 17.12 -7.67 12.04
CA GLY A 133 17.19 -9.11 11.82
C GLY A 133 17.31 -9.45 10.33
N ILE A 134 16.49 -8.82 9.47
CA ILE A 134 16.55 -8.99 8.01
C ILE A 134 17.91 -8.55 7.48
N LEU A 135 18.37 -7.35 7.82
CA LEU A 135 19.63 -6.80 7.31
C LEU A 135 20.87 -7.56 7.81
N ARG A 136 20.77 -8.19 9.00
CA ARG A 136 21.82 -9.10 9.50
C ARG A 136 21.87 -10.40 8.69
N ALA A 137 20.71 -10.96 8.32
CA ALA A 137 20.61 -12.21 7.58
C ALA A 137 20.86 -12.02 6.07
N ARG A 138 20.47 -10.89 5.52
CA ARG A 138 20.58 -10.50 4.10
C ARG A 138 20.99 -9.04 4.00
N PRO A 139 22.30 -8.73 4.10
CA PRO A 139 22.81 -7.34 4.06
C PRO A 139 22.49 -6.59 2.77
N GLU A 140 22.26 -7.32 1.68
CA GLU A 140 21.88 -6.78 0.37
C GLU A 140 20.39 -6.49 0.24
N ALA A 141 19.54 -6.92 1.17
CA ALA A 141 18.09 -6.70 1.12
C ALA A 141 17.76 -5.21 1.07
N ILE A 142 16.76 -4.87 0.27
CA ILE A 142 16.27 -3.50 0.15
C ILE A 142 14.99 -3.39 0.98
N ALA A 143 15.10 -2.73 2.14
CA ALA A 143 13.99 -2.53 3.05
C ALA A 143 13.35 -1.16 2.85
N SER A 144 12.03 -1.16 2.71
CA SER A 144 11.12 -0.03 2.80
C SER A 144 10.41 -0.05 4.15
N VAL A 145 10.12 1.10 4.71
CA VAL A 145 9.27 1.26 5.89
C VAL A 145 7.96 1.91 5.51
N ASP A 146 6.84 1.21 5.79
CA ASP A 146 5.46 1.72 5.59
C ASP A 146 5.08 2.53 6.84
N THR A 147 5.31 3.83 6.78
CA THR A 147 4.99 4.76 7.87
C THR A 147 4.76 6.18 7.35
N TYR A 148 3.87 6.90 8.04
CA TYR A 148 3.65 8.34 7.86
C TYR A 148 4.23 9.17 9.01
N LYS A 149 4.95 8.54 9.95
CA LYS A 149 5.47 9.20 11.16
C LYS A 149 6.94 9.55 11.02
N THR A 150 7.26 10.81 11.25
CA THR A 150 8.63 11.34 11.17
C THR A 150 9.62 10.58 12.05
N ALA A 151 9.24 10.28 13.30
CA ALA A 151 10.13 9.60 14.25
C ALA A 151 10.43 8.16 13.82
N THR A 152 9.43 7.41 13.35
CA THR A 152 9.60 6.05 12.85
C THR A 152 10.44 6.01 11.58
N ALA A 153 10.16 6.91 10.61
CA ALA A 153 10.96 7.02 9.39
C ALA A 153 12.44 7.29 9.70
N ARG A 154 12.74 8.22 10.63
CA ARG A 154 14.10 8.53 11.07
C ARG A 154 14.79 7.32 11.66
N ALA A 155 14.13 6.63 12.60
CA ALA A 155 14.69 5.46 13.27
C ALA A 155 14.98 4.32 12.28
N ALA A 156 14.03 4.02 11.38
CA ALA A 156 14.19 2.98 10.37
C ALA A 156 15.31 3.31 9.36
N LEU A 157 15.40 4.55 8.88
CA LEU A 157 16.47 4.98 7.98
C LEU A 157 17.84 4.94 8.67
N ALA A 158 17.93 5.31 9.95
CA ALA A 158 19.15 5.18 10.73
C ALA A 158 19.56 3.71 10.91
N ALA A 159 18.59 2.79 11.06
CA ALA A 159 18.82 1.35 11.17
C ALA A 159 19.11 0.65 9.83
N GLY A 160 19.05 1.36 8.70
CA GLY A 160 19.46 0.82 7.40
C GLY A 160 18.35 0.67 6.36
N ALA A 161 17.11 1.10 6.64
CA ALA A 161 16.09 1.18 5.59
C ALA A 161 16.54 2.09 4.43
N GLU A 162 16.16 1.74 3.22
CA GLU A 162 16.50 2.46 1.98
C GLU A 162 15.36 3.38 1.50
N ILE A 163 14.13 3.05 1.88
CA ILE A 163 12.91 3.64 1.34
C ILE A 163 11.94 3.97 2.47
N VAL A 164 11.23 5.08 2.33
CA VAL A 164 10.03 5.40 3.11
C VAL A 164 8.81 5.32 2.19
N ASN A 165 7.86 4.46 2.55
CA ASN A 165 6.57 4.33 1.88
C ASN A 165 5.52 5.05 2.72
N ASP A 166 5.17 6.30 2.32
CA ASP A 166 4.23 7.13 3.08
C ASP A 166 2.84 7.11 2.43
N VAL A 167 1.91 6.43 3.10
CA VAL A 167 0.49 6.33 2.69
C VAL A 167 -0.24 7.68 2.66
N SER A 168 0.34 8.72 3.28
CA SER A 168 -0.21 10.07 3.27
C SER A 168 0.36 10.97 2.17
N GLY A 169 1.47 10.56 1.51
CA GLY A 169 2.17 11.39 0.55
C GLY A 169 2.69 12.70 1.18
N PHE A 170 3.25 12.62 2.38
CA PHE A 170 3.78 13.75 3.18
C PHE A 170 2.70 14.73 3.70
N GLN A 171 1.42 14.29 3.80
CA GLN A 171 0.34 15.19 4.20
C GLN A 171 -0.02 15.08 5.70
N TRP A 172 0.35 14.00 6.41
CA TRP A 172 -0.11 13.79 7.78
C TRP A 172 0.91 14.19 8.84
N ASP A 173 2.20 14.05 8.57
CA ASP A 173 3.29 14.50 9.42
C ASP A 173 4.27 15.36 8.59
N PRO A 174 4.31 16.69 8.80
CA PRO A 174 5.10 17.59 7.97
C PRO A 174 6.61 17.41 8.09
N GLY A 175 7.08 16.71 9.14
CA GLY A 175 8.51 16.47 9.36
C GLY A 175 9.10 15.35 8.51
N ILE A 176 8.25 14.44 7.98
CA ILE A 176 8.73 13.22 7.31
C ILE A 176 9.51 13.51 6.03
N ALA A 177 9.09 14.51 5.24
CA ALA A 177 9.79 14.90 4.01
C ALA A 177 11.21 15.38 4.28
N ALA A 178 11.43 16.16 5.35
CA ALA A 178 12.76 16.63 5.75
C ALA A 178 13.67 15.49 6.17
N VAL A 179 13.14 14.49 6.88
CA VAL A 179 13.88 13.27 7.25
C VAL A 179 14.27 12.47 6.02
N CYS A 180 13.36 12.27 5.06
CA CYS A 180 13.68 11.57 3.81
C CYS A 180 14.78 12.28 3.01
N ALA A 181 14.75 13.61 2.97
CA ALA A 181 15.79 14.42 2.31
C ALA A 181 17.15 14.30 3.02
N GLU A 182 17.17 14.40 4.36
CA GLU A 182 18.38 14.28 5.19
C GLU A 182 19.10 12.94 4.94
N PHE A 183 18.35 11.85 4.93
CA PHE A 183 18.89 10.51 4.70
C PHE A 183 19.07 10.15 3.21
N LYS A 184 18.65 11.01 2.28
CA LYS A 184 18.63 10.75 0.82
C LYS A 184 17.85 9.47 0.49
N ALA A 185 16.78 9.21 1.19
CA ALA A 185 15.96 8.02 1.04
C ALA A 185 15.22 8.00 -0.30
N GLY A 186 14.99 6.80 -0.84
CA GLY A 186 13.93 6.61 -1.82
C GLY A 186 12.56 6.82 -1.15
N VAL A 187 11.58 7.36 -1.88
CA VAL A 187 10.26 7.58 -1.32
C VAL A 187 9.16 7.05 -2.24
N VAL A 188 8.15 6.45 -1.63
CA VAL A 188 6.86 6.16 -2.27
C VAL A 188 5.83 7.12 -1.68
N LEU A 189 5.22 7.94 -2.53
CA LEU A 189 4.23 8.93 -2.14
C LEU A 189 2.86 8.47 -2.63
N MET A 190 1.99 8.08 -1.67
CA MET A 190 0.67 7.58 -2.01
C MET A 190 -0.40 8.66 -1.88
N HIS A 191 -1.40 8.58 -2.77
CA HIS A 191 -2.61 9.38 -2.68
C HIS A 191 -3.66 8.70 -1.80
N THR A 192 -4.16 9.44 -0.80
CA THR A 192 -5.32 9.07 0.01
C THR A 192 -6.37 10.17 0.03
N ARG A 193 -7.66 9.81 0.15
CA ARG A 193 -8.74 10.79 0.32
C ARG A 193 -9.07 10.92 1.82
N GLY A 194 -8.31 11.75 2.51
CA GLY A 194 -8.44 11.93 3.95
C GLY A 194 -7.79 10.80 4.78
N ARG A 195 -8.10 10.77 6.07
CA ARG A 195 -7.60 9.79 7.04
C ARG A 195 -8.48 8.53 7.08
N PRO A 196 -8.00 7.40 7.64
CA PRO A 196 -8.75 6.13 7.67
C PRO A 196 -10.18 6.24 8.21
N GLY A 197 -10.41 7.06 9.23
CA GLY A 197 -11.76 7.30 9.78
C GLY A 197 -12.72 8.06 8.86
N GLU A 198 -12.19 8.74 7.84
CA GLU A 198 -12.97 9.58 6.92
C GLU A 198 -13.31 8.84 5.61
N TRP A 199 -12.65 7.73 5.32
CA TRP A 199 -12.76 7.06 4.00
C TRP A 199 -14.18 6.64 3.65
N ARG A 200 -14.95 6.15 4.63
CA ARG A 200 -16.34 5.72 4.40
C ARG A 200 -17.28 6.89 4.13
N ALA A 201 -16.96 8.08 4.62
CA ALA A 201 -17.75 9.29 4.41
C ALA A 201 -17.42 10.02 3.10
N GLN A 202 -16.37 9.60 2.37
CA GLN A 202 -16.01 10.24 1.11
C GLN A 202 -17.11 10.06 0.07
N PRO A 203 -17.53 11.13 -0.65
CA PRO A 203 -18.50 11.01 -1.73
C PRO A 203 -17.93 10.19 -2.88
N GLN A 204 -18.79 9.48 -3.59
CA GLN A 204 -18.40 8.84 -4.86
C GLN A 204 -18.15 9.91 -5.92
N LEU A 205 -17.05 9.77 -6.66
CA LEU A 205 -16.68 10.70 -7.74
C LEU A 205 -16.86 10.04 -9.11
N PRO A 206 -17.29 10.79 -10.13
CA PRO A 206 -17.17 10.36 -11.50
C PRO A 206 -15.71 10.07 -11.88
N PRO A 207 -15.43 9.19 -12.88
CA PRO A 207 -14.07 8.80 -13.22
C PRO A 207 -13.12 9.97 -13.53
N ASP A 208 -13.58 11.02 -14.22
CA ASP A 208 -12.74 12.18 -14.56
C ASP A 208 -12.39 13.02 -13.32
N GLU A 209 -13.35 13.24 -12.44
CA GLU A 209 -13.13 13.94 -11.17
C GLU A 209 -12.23 13.14 -10.23
N LEU A 210 -12.41 11.82 -10.18
CA LEU A 210 -11.54 10.95 -9.41
C LEU A 210 -10.09 11.05 -9.87
N LEU A 211 -9.86 10.94 -11.18
CA LEU A 211 -8.50 11.01 -11.73
C LEU A 211 -7.87 12.39 -11.53
N ALA A 212 -8.66 13.46 -11.68
CA ALA A 212 -8.22 14.83 -11.39
C ALA A 212 -7.85 14.99 -9.91
N THR A 213 -8.65 14.43 -8.99
CA THR A 213 -8.40 14.45 -7.54
C THR A 213 -7.11 13.71 -7.19
N VAL A 214 -6.92 12.49 -7.72
CA VAL A 214 -5.69 11.71 -7.51
C VAL A 214 -4.47 12.46 -8.05
N ARG A 215 -4.56 13.02 -9.26
CA ARG A 215 -3.49 13.81 -9.87
C ARG A 215 -3.14 15.04 -9.03
N ALA A 216 -4.14 15.77 -8.55
CA ALA A 216 -3.92 16.95 -7.71
C ALA A 216 -3.23 16.59 -6.38
N GLY A 217 -3.68 15.54 -5.71
CA GLY A 217 -3.04 15.05 -4.47
C GLY A 217 -1.59 14.62 -4.67
N LEU A 218 -1.32 13.83 -5.71
CA LEU A 218 0.06 13.44 -6.05
C LEU A 218 0.93 14.64 -6.44
N THR A 219 0.37 15.65 -7.11
CA THR A 219 1.08 16.90 -7.43
C THR A 219 1.44 17.67 -6.15
N ALA A 220 0.53 17.70 -5.17
CA ALA A 220 0.82 18.32 -3.86
C ALA A 220 1.95 17.59 -3.12
N SER A 221 1.94 16.24 -3.15
CA SER A 221 3.02 15.42 -2.59
C SER A 221 4.37 15.68 -3.27
N LEU A 222 4.38 15.80 -4.60
CA LEU A 222 5.59 16.16 -5.36
C LEU A 222 6.11 17.56 -5.00
N ALA A 223 5.20 18.52 -4.78
CA ALA A 223 5.58 19.86 -4.35
C ALA A 223 6.19 19.86 -2.95
N ALA A 224 5.62 19.10 -2.01
CA ALA A 224 6.19 18.92 -0.67
C ALA A 224 7.58 18.26 -0.71
N ALA A 225 7.75 17.24 -1.52
CA ALA A 225 9.06 16.59 -1.73
C ALA A 225 10.10 17.55 -2.30
N ALA A 226 9.73 18.35 -3.31
CA ALA A 226 10.61 19.36 -3.91
C ALA A 226 11.00 20.44 -2.91
N GLN A 227 10.06 20.92 -2.08
CA GLN A 227 10.33 21.91 -1.01
C GLN A 227 11.31 21.36 0.03
N ALA A 228 11.24 20.06 0.34
CA ALA A 228 12.18 19.39 1.24
C ALA A 228 13.54 19.08 0.59
N GLY A 229 13.71 19.31 -0.73
CA GLY A 229 14.93 19.05 -1.46
C GLY A 229 15.12 17.57 -1.89
N ILE A 230 14.05 16.76 -1.90
CA ILE A 230 14.10 15.39 -2.39
C ILE A 230 14.20 15.42 -3.93
N PRO A 231 15.24 14.81 -4.51
CA PRO A 231 15.40 14.82 -5.96
C PRO A 231 14.31 13.97 -6.64
N PRO A 232 13.84 14.41 -7.82
CA PRO A 232 12.79 13.71 -8.55
C PRO A 232 13.05 12.23 -8.80
N GLU A 233 14.30 11.84 -9.05
CA GLU A 233 14.69 10.45 -9.25
C GLU A 233 14.62 9.56 -8.00
N SER A 234 14.39 10.13 -6.83
CA SER A 234 14.14 9.38 -5.59
C SER A 234 12.65 9.08 -5.36
N ILE A 235 11.75 9.51 -6.25
CA ILE A 235 10.30 9.48 -6.02
C ILE A 235 9.60 8.48 -6.93
N VAL A 236 8.77 7.63 -6.31
CA VAL A 236 7.76 6.77 -6.92
C VAL A 236 6.38 7.21 -6.42
N LEU A 237 5.36 7.14 -7.24
CA LEU A 237 3.98 7.53 -6.89
C LEU A 237 3.10 6.29 -6.78
N ASP A 238 2.17 6.30 -5.81
CA ASP A 238 1.12 5.27 -5.68
C ASP A 238 -0.27 5.94 -5.78
N PRO A 239 -1.13 5.52 -6.73
CA PRO A 239 -2.50 6.03 -6.84
C PRO A 239 -3.37 5.74 -5.60
N GLY A 240 -2.98 4.82 -4.71
CA GLY A 240 -3.62 4.52 -3.44
C GLY A 240 -4.97 3.81 -3.58
N TYR A 241 -4.98 2.65 -4.20
CA TYR A 241 -6.17 1.81 -4.34
C TYR A 241 -6.76 1.43 -2.98
N GLY A 242 -8.08 1.63 -2.79
CA GLY A 242 -8.78 1.32 -1.55
C GLY A 242 -8.68 2.40 -0.45
N PHE A 243 -7.83 3.43 -0.63
CA PHE A 243 -7.64 4.49 0.36
C PHE A 243 -8.59 5.66 0.09
N GLY A 244 -9.78 5.61 0.71
CA GLY A 244 -10.86 6.58 0.50
C GLY A 244 -11.49 6.54 -0.90
N LYS A 245 -11.35 5.45 -1.62
CA LYS A 245 -11.91 5.21 -2.94
C LYS A 245 -12.93 4.07 -2.89
N ARG A 246 -14.11 4.31 -3.43
CA ARG A 246 -15.19 3.33 -3.48
C ARG A 246 -14.92 2.24 -4.52
N LEU A 247 -15.71 1.16 -4.50
CA LEU A 247 -15.56 -0.01 -5.36
C LEU A 247 -15.30 0.37 -6.83
N ALA A 248 -16.26 1.03 -7.48
CA ALA A 248 -16.18 1.40 -8.90
C ALA A 248 -15.02 2.37 -9.20
N GLU A 249 -14.69 3.25 -8.24
CA GLU A 249 -13.59 4.20 -8.38
C GLU A 249 -12.24 3.49 -8.51
N ASN A 250 -12.04 2.37 -7.80
CA ASN A 250 -10.78 1.61 -7.91
C ASN A 250 -10.59 1.02 -9.32
N TYR A 251 -11.67 0.52 -9.94
CA TYR A 251 -11.59 0.01 -11.30
C TYR A 251 -11.40 1.12 -12.34
N ALA A 252 -12.10 2.25 -12.19
CA ALA A 252 -11.91 3.41 -13.05
C ALA A 252 -10.46 3.93 -12.97
N LEU A 253 -9.91 4.00 -11.77
CA LEU A 253 -8.53 4.40 -11.54
C LEU A 253 -7.54 3.39 -12.15
N LEU A 254 -7.76 2.08 -12.00
CA LEU A 254 -6.93 1.03 -12.57
C LEU A 254 -6.92 1.09 -14.09
N ALA A 255 -8.08 1.26 -14.71
CA ALA A 255 -8.21 1.35 -16.17
C ALA A 255 -7.49 2.59 -16.75
N ARG A 256 -7.36 3.66 -15.97
CA ARG A 256 -6.83 4.96 -16.40
C ARG A 256 -5.54 5.40 -15.72
N GLN A 257 -4.93 4.55 -14.89
CA GLN A 257 -3.73 4.93 -14.13
C GLN A 257 -2.55 5.39 -15.02
N ALA A 258 -2.48 4.89 -16.26
CA ALA A 258 -1.48 5.31 -17.23
C ALA A 258 -1.43 6.82 -17.46
N GLU A 259 -2.56 7.52 -17.28
CA GLU A 259 -2.64 8.97 -17.40
C GLU A 259 -1.83 9.69 -16.30
N LEU A 260 -1.59 9.04 -15.15
CA LEU A 260 -0.77 9.57 -14.05
C LEU A 260 0.73 9.56 -14.37
N LEU A 261 1.17 8.78 -15.37
CA LEU A 261 2.56 8.79 -15.84
C LEU A 261 2.99 10.16 -16.39
N SER A 262 2.02 11.02 -16.78
CA SER A 262 2.27 12.42 -17.16
C SER A 262 2.83 13.28 -16.03
N LEU A 263 2.78 12.82 -14.76
CA LEU A 263 3.48 13.43 -13.63
C LEU A 263 4.99 13.17 -13.67
N GLY A 264 5.47 12.37 -14.63
CA GLY A 264 6.88 12.14 -14.89
C GLY A 264 7.58 11.26 -13.85
N ARG A 265 6.83 10.50 -13.07
CA ARG A 265 7.37 9.57 -12.06
C ARG A 265 6.88 8.15 -12.31
N PRO A 266 7.67 7.12 -11.96
CA PRO A 266 7.23 5.73 -11.97
C PRO A 266 6.04 5.52 -11.01
N LEU A 267 5.21 4.48 -11.31
CA LEU A 267 4.08 4.13 -10.47
C LEU A 267 4.34 2.82 -9.71
N LEU A 268 3.89 2.81 -8.46
CA LEU A 268 3.68 1.62 -7.64
C LEU A 268 2.18 1.34 -7.55
N ALA A 269 1.79 0.06 -7.51
CA ALA A 269 0.40 -0.34 -7.27
C ALA A 269 0.30 -1.40 -6.18
N GLY A 270 -0.45 -1.11 -5.12
CA GLY A 270 -0.81 -2.03 -4.05
C GLY A 270 -2.25 -2.51 -4.19
N LEU A 271 -2.48 -3.62 -4.91
CA LEU A 271 -3.81 -4.18 -5.20
C LEU A 271 -4.11 -5.46 -4.43
N SER A 272 -3.07 -6.12 -3.87
CA SER A 272 -3.16 -7.43 -3.25
C SER A 272 -4.15 -7.47 -2.09
N ARG A 273 -5.10 -8.39 -2.16
CA ARG A 273 -6.13 -8.70 -1.15
C ARG A 273 -7.06 -7.54 -0.79
N LYS A 274 -7.14 -6.50 -1.62
CA LYS A 274 -8.00 -5.32 -1.38
C LYS A 274 -9.49 -5.71 -1.33
N SER A 275 -10.27 -4.99 -0.49
CA SER A 275 -11.68 -5.28 -0.25
C SER A 275 -12.54 -5.18 -1.50
N PHE A 276 -12.26 -4.21 -2.39
CA PHE A 276 -13.02 -4.06 -3.63
C PHE A 276 -12.91 -5.30 -4.55
N LEU A 277 -11.80 -6.06 -4.50
CA LEU A 277 -11.68 -7.34 -5.20
C LEU A 277 -12.60 -8.40 -4.57
N GLY A 278 -12.63 -8.46 -3.23
CA GLY A 278 -13.50 -9.36 -2.51
C GLY A 278 -14.97 -9.11 -2.80
N HIS A 279 -15.36 -7.84 -2.85
CA HIS A 279 -16.72 -7.44 -3.20
C HIS A 279 -17.10 -7.82 -4.64
N THR A 280 -16.20 -7.66 -5.60
CA THR A 280 -16.43 -8.07 -7.00
C THR A 280 -16.63 -9.58 -7.13
N LEU A 281 -16.02 -10.36 -6.27
CA LEU A 281 -16.18 -11.82 -6.23
C LEU A 281 -17.44 -12.28 -5.49
N ALA A 282 -18.20 -11.40 -4.86
CA ALA A 282 -19.38 -11.73 -4.06
C ALA A 282 -20.39 -12.67 -4.73
N PRO A 283 -20.66 -12.58 -6.06
CA PRO A 283 -21.54 -13.54 -6.74
C PRO A 283 -21.08 -15.00 -6.63
N LEU A 284 -19.79 -15.26 -6.47
CA LEU A 284 -19.21 -16.59 -6.29
C LEU A 284 -19.26 -17.08 -4.85
N PHE A 285 -19.57 -16.17 -3.90
CA PHE A 285 -19.59 -16.44 -2.47
C PHE A 285 -20.97 -16.20 -1.83
N GLY A 286 -22.03 -16.50 -2.60
CA GLY A 286 -23.41 -16.40 -2.10
C GLY A 286 -23.85 -14.97 -1.78
N GLY A 287 -23.28 -13.96 -2.45
CA GLY A 287 -23.58 -12.55 -2.23
C GLY A 287 -22.75 -11.87 -1.14
N ASN A 288 -21.86 -12.62 -0.45
CA ASN A 288 -20.95 -12.06 0.53
C ASN A 288 -19.59 -11.76 -0.09
N ASP A 289 -18.87 -10.80 0.48
CA ASP A 289 -17.48 -10.54 0.05
C ASP A 289 -16.63 -11.79 0.16
N ALA A 290 -15.80 -12.04 -0.86
CA ALA A 290 -14.84 -13.13 -0.80
C ALA A 290 -13.91 -12.95 0.42
N PRO A 291 -13.65 -14.02 1.21
CA PRO A 291 -12.69 -13.96 2.29
C PRO A 291 -11.28 -13.66 1.76
N ILE A 292 -10.40 -13.14 2.63
CA ILE A 292 -9.08 -12.62 2.23
C ILE A 292 -8.26 -13.68 1.48
N GLU A 293 -8.34 -14.92 1.93
CA GLU A 293 -7.60 -16.07 1.38
C GLU A 293 -8.06 -16.42 -0.06
N ALA A 294 -9.33 -16.14 -0.38
CA ALA A 294 -9.89 -16.41 -1.70
C ALA A 294 -9.66 -15.26 -2.71
N ARG A 295 -9.06 -14.14 -2.29
CA ARG A 295 -8.85 -12.97 -3.16
C ARG A 295 -7.59 -13.05 -4.01
N GLU A 296 -6.76 -14.07 -3.84
CA GLU A 296 -5.45 -14.12 -4.51
C GLU A 296 -5.57 -14.15 -6.05
N PRO A 297 -6.43 -14.98 -6.68
CA PRO A 297 -6.58 -14.95 -8.14
C PRO A 297 -7.04 -13.58 -8.67
N ALA A 298 -7.94 -12.90 -7.96
CA ALA A 298 -8.39 -11.56 -8.33
C ALA A 298 -7.27 -10.52 -8.13
N SER A 299 -6.43 -10.69 -7.10
CA SER A 299 -5.25 -9.86 -6.87
C SER A 299 -4.27 -9.96 -8.04
N LEU A 300 -3.99 -11.16 -8.52
CA LEU A 300 -3.09 -11.40 -9.65
C LEU A 300 -3.66 -10.83 -10.96
N ALA A 301 -4.97 -10.98 -11.21
CA ALA A 301 -5.63 -10.37 -12.37
C ALA A 301 -5.52 -8.84 -12.34
N ALA A 302 -5.78 -8.21 -11.19
CA ALA A 302 -5.64 -6.77 -11.03
C ALA A 302 -4.18 -6.30 -11.15
N LEU A 303 -3.23 -7.10 -10.65
CA LEU A 303 -1.79 -6.87 -10.78
C LEU A 303 -1.36 -6.88 -12.26
N ALA A 304 -1.76 -7.89 -13.04
CA ALA A 304 -1.49 -7.94 -14.47
C ALA A 304 -2.04 -6.70 -15.19
N ALA A 305 -3.28 -6.30 -14.87
CA ALA A 305 -3.87 -5.09 -15.43
C ALA A 305 -3.04 -3.85 -15.07
N ALA A 306 -2.61 -3.69 -13.81
CA ALA A 306 -1.78 -2.56 -13.39
C ALA A 306 -0.46 -2.50 -14.14
N ILE A 307 0.22 -3.62 -14.32
CA ILE A 307 1.48 -3.71 -15.08
C ILE A 307 1.26 -3.28 -16.53
N LEU A 308 0.21 -3.80 -17.19
CA LEU A 308 -0.12 -3.45 -18.56
C LEU A 308 -0.50 -1.96 -18.73
N HIS A 309 -0.98 -1.31 -17.65
CA HIS A 309 -1.26 0.13 -17.60
C HIS A 309 -0.10 0.97 -16.99
N GLY A 310 1.13 0.44 -17.00
CA GLY A 310 2.34 1.24 -16.78
C GLY A 310 2.92 1.24 -15.37
N THR A 311 2.43 0.40 -14.46
CA THR A 311 3.04 0.20 -13.13
C THR A 311 4.44 -0.40 -13.26
N SER A 312 5.39 0.14 -12.50
CA SER A 312 6.78 -0.32 -12.46
C SER A 312 7.09 -1.18 -11.22
N ILE A 313 6.33 -1.01 -10.13
CA ILE A 313 6.49 -1.73 -8.87
C ILE A 313 5.13 -2.23 -8.41
N VAL A 314 5.02 -3.48 -8.01
CA VAL A 314 3.80 -4.04 -7.43
C VAL A 314 4.05 -4.47 -5.98
N ARG A 315 3.15 -4.03 -5.07
CA ARG A 315 3.22 -4.33 -3.64
C ARG A 315 2.24 -5.46 -3.32
N VAL A 316 2.76 -6.60 -2.86
CA VAL A 316 2.02 -7.87 -2.79
C VAL A 316 2.28 -8.65 -1.49
N HIS A 317 1.31 -9.50 -1.09
CA HIS A 317 1.46 -10.43 0.03
C HIS A 317 1.97 -11.81 -0.42
N ALA A 318 1.60 -12.27 -1.63
CA ALA A 318 2.04 -13.54 -2.19
C ALA A 318 3.06 -13.25 -3.30
N VAL A 319 4.34 -13.39 -2.99
CA VAL A 319 5.42 -12.97 -3.88
C VAL A 319 5.56 -13.92 -5.06
N ARG A 320 5.66 -15.24 -4.85
CA ARG A 320 5.90 -16.17 -5.95
C ARG A 320 4.86 -16.08 -7.07
N PRO A 321 3.53 -16.10 -6.81
CA PRO A 321 2.53 -15.92 -7.86
C PRO A 321 2.58 -14.55 -8.54
N ALA A 322 2.97 -13.50 -7.80
CA ALA A 322 3.14 -12.16 -8.36
C ALA A 322 4.34 -12.07 -9.31
N VAL A 323 5.46 -12.73 -9.00
CA VAL A 323 6.63 -12.86 -9.90
C VAL A 323 6.21 -13.52 -11.20
N GLU A 324 5.51 -14.65 -11.14
CA GLU A 324 5.01 -15.38 -12.32
C GLU A 324 4.08 -14.50 -13.17
N THR A 325 3.15 -13.80 -12.53
CA THR A 325 2.24 -12.87 -13.21
C THR A 325 2.99 -11.71 -13.85
N ALA A 326 3.97 -11.14 -13.17
CA ALA A 326 4.78 -10.03 -13.67
C ALA A 326 5.62 -10.45 -14.89
N LEU A 327 6.21 -11.64 -14.88
CA LEU A 327 6.95 -12.18 -16.01
C LEU A 327 6.08 -12.27 -17.28
N ILE A 328 4.85 -12.75 -17.15
CA ILE A 328 3.92 -12.85 -18.29
C ILE A 328 3.49 -11.45 -18.76
N ALA A 329 3.12 -10.55 -17.84
CA ALA A 329 2.71 -9.19 -18.20
C ALA A 329 3.85 -8.40 -18.86
N ASP A 330 5.08 -8.55 -18.36
CA ASP A 330 6.28 -7.92 -18.93
C ASP A 330 6.61 -8.47 -20.33
N ALA A 331 6.44 -9.79 -20.55
CA ALA A 331 6.58 -10.39 -21.88
C ALA A 331 5.56 -9.82 -22.88
N VAL A 332 4.28 -9.64 -22.47
CA VAL A 332 3.24 -8.99 -23.30
C VAL A 332 3.65 -7.55 -23.63
N LEU A 333 4.17 -6.79 -22.67
CA LEU A 333 4.67 -5.41 -22.90
C LEU A 333 5.87 -5.38 -23.83
N ALA A 334 6.80 -6.34 -23.73
CA ALA A 334 7.96 -6.46 -24.61
C ALA A 334 7.54 -6.76 -26.07
N ALA A 335 6.64 -7.72 -26.24
CA ALA A 335 6.10 -8.08 -27.57
C ALA A 335 5.39 -6.89 -28.24
N ALA A 336 4.62 -6.09 -27.48
CA ALA A 336 3.96 -4.89 -27.99
C ALA A 336 4.94 -3.79 -28.44
N ARG A 337 6.21 -3.86 -28.02
CA ARG A 337 7.29 -2.93 -28.42
C ARG A 337 8.10 -3.41 -29.62
N GLY A 338 7.85 -4.64 -30.11
CA GLY A 338 8.65 -5.27 -31.17
C GLY A 338 10.05 -5.68 -30.71
N GLY A 339 10.25 -5.82 -29.39
CA GLY A 339 11.50 -6.31 -28.80
C GLY A 339 11.56 -7.85 -28.80
N PRO A 340 12.77 -8.45 -28.79
CA PRO A 340 12.93 -9.88 -28.56
C PRO A 340 12.39 -10.22 -27.16
N MET A 341 11.77 -11.42 -27.05
CA MET A 341 11.37 -11.99 -25.76
C MET A 341 12.61 -12.37 -24.94
#